data_d5dc8a76713ce17341ec495d1d966c11
#
_entry.id   d5dc8a76713ce17341ec495d1d966c11
#
_cell.length_a   1.000
_cell.length_b   1.000
_cell.length_c   1.000
_cell.angle_alpha   90.00
_cell.angle_beta   90.00
_cell.angle_gamma   90.00
#
_symmetry.space_group_name_H-M   'P 1'
#
loop_
_entity.id
_entity.type
_entity.pdbx_description
1 polymer ?
#
loop_
_entity_poly.entity_id
_entity_poly.type
_entity_poly.pdbx_seq_one_letter_code
_entity_poly.pdbx_strand_id
1 'polypeptide(L)'
;MTLRGLMGEKILITGASGFIGSHLCHRLLEDQGEVHAVYRTQPPPEKSQAKWWRADLSDAAAVRTLFRNIRPDVIFHLASHVKGAPNLEHVLPTFCSNLQSTINLLTLAAEIGCRRMVLTGSLAEPEPENGELFPSAPYAAAKWASSGYARMFHALYKLPVVIARVFMVYGPAQQDLTKLIPYVTLSLLRGEIPKITSGERLVDWIYVSDVVDGFIALGQAPGVDGATIDLGSGMLVSIREIVQQLAAVVDRGAKVEFGALPDRPLEPTRLSDPAETFARIGWKPRVSLREGLERTVDWYRAQLERSADMHTAI
;
A
#
# COMPACT_ATOMS: atom_id res chain seq x y z
N MET A 1 13.14 7.63 17.88
CA MET A 1 13.48 6.20 17.91
C MET A 1 14.34 5.94 16.68
N THR A 2 15.58 5.56 16.82
CA THR A 2 16.49 5.27 15.70
C THR A 2 16.08 3.93 15.08
N LEU A 3 15.76 3.92 13.78
CA LEU A 3 15.24 2.75 13.01
C LEU A 3 16.33 1.66 12.75
N ARG A 4 17.26 1.46 13.68
CA ARG A 4 18.36 0.48 13.54
C ARG A 4 17.97 -0.99 13.69
N GLY A 5 16.69 -1.30 13.87
CA GLY A 5 16.24 -2.62 14.31
C GLY A 5 16.13 -3.71 13.24
N LEU A 6 16.37 -3.43 11.95
CA LEU A 6 16.33 -4.43 10.88
C LEU A 6 17.68 -4.64 10.20
N MET A 7 18.76 -4.07 10.74
CA MET A 7 20.13 -4.28 10.23
C MET A 7 20.55 -5.74 10.43
N GLY A 8 21.06 -6.34 9.36
CA GLY A 8 21.55 -7.72 9.37
C GLY A 8 20.43 -8.78 9.27
N GLU A 9 19.17 -8.40 9.28
CA GLU A 9 18.06 -9.32 9.05
C GLU A 9 17.82 -9.54 7.57
N LYS A 10 17.39 -10.75 7.20
CA LYS A 10 16.93 -11.09 5.87
C LYS A 10 15.48 -10.68 5.71
N ILE A 11 15.23 -9.67 4.91
CA ILE A 11 13.92 -9.05 4.73
C ILE A 11 13.33 -9.50 3.41
N LEU A 12 12.19 -10.20 3.43
CA LEU A 12 11.43 -10.56 2.25
C LEU A 12 10.34 -9.52 2.00
N ILE A 13 10.37 -8.87 0.82
CA ILE A 13 9.35 -7.92 0.40
C ILE A 13 8.62 -8.48 -0.81
N THR A 14 7.34 -8.78 -0.69
CA THR A 14 6.49 -9.10 -1.83
C THR A 14 5.79 -7.84 -2.32
N GLY A 15 5.55 -7.74 -3.63
CA GLY A 15 5.02 -6.49 -4.20
C GLY A 15 6.04 -5.34 -4.20
N ALA A 16 7.35 -5.66 -4.14
CA ALA A 16 8.44 -4.69 -4.11
C ALA A 16 8.52 -3.80 -5.36
N SER A 17 8.00 -4.25 -6.50
CA SER A 17 7.87 -3.44 -7.73
C SER A 17 6.62 -2.54 -7.74
N GLY A 18 5.73 -2.65 -6.74
CA GLY A 18 4.52 -1.83 -6.61
C GLY A 18 4.78 -0.48 -5.95
N PHE A 19 3.73 0.35 -5.82
CA PHE A 19 3.82 1.70 -5.28
C PHE A 19 4.46 1.75 -3.88
N ILE A 20 3.80 1.23 -2.86
CA ILE A 20 4.33 1.26 -1.48
C ILE A 20 5.59 0.40 -1.37
N GLY A 21 5.60 -0.77 -2.04
CA GLY A 21 6.70 -1.72 -1.96
C GLY A 21 8.03 -1.18 -2.50
N SER A 22 8.02 -0.36 -3.56
CA SER A 22 9.24 0.27 -4.09
C SER A 22 9.84 1.28 -3.12
N HIS A 23 9.01 2.10 -2.47
CA HIS A 23 9.44 3.03 -1.43
C HIS A 23 9.99 2.30 -0.19
N LEU A 24 9.31 1.23 0.24
CA LEU A 24 9.78 0.41 1.36
C LEU A 24 11.11 -0.27 1.04
N CYS A 25 11.25 -0.83 -0.16
CA CYS A 25 12.48 -1.46 -0.62
C CYS A 25 13.66 -0.47 -0.61
N HIS A 26 13.44 0.73 -1.16
CA HIS A 26 14.46 1.79 -1.18
C HIS A 26 14.88 2.18 0.24
N ARG A 27 13.92 2.44 1.12
CA ARG A 27 14.18 2.85 2.50
C ARG A 27 14.96 1.77 3.31
N LEU A 28 14.60 0.49 3.15
CA LEU A 28 15.28 -0.60 3.86
C LEU A 28 16.71 -0.83 3.34
N LEU A 29 16.97 -0.55 2.06
CA LEU A 29 18.32 -0.58 1.49
C LEU A 29 19.18 0.57 2.03
N GLU A 30 18.64 1.78 2.18
CA GLU A 30 19.33 2.90 2.83
C GLU A 30 19.70 2.57 4.28
N ASP A 31 18.82 1.85 4.99
CA ASP A 31 19.03 1.38 6.35
C ASP A 31 19.93 0.11 6.44
N GLN A 32 20.61 -0.28 5.34
CA GLN A 32 21.53 -1.42 5.23
C GLN A 32 20.89 -2.79 5.55
N GLY A 33 19.60 -2.98 5.25
CA GLY A 33 18.93 -4.28 5.34
C GLY A 33 19.33 -5.23 4.21
N GLU A 34 19.38 -6.55 4.48
CA GLU A 34 19.50 -7.56 3.42
C GLU A 34 18.14 -7.78 2.75
N VAL A 35 17.85 -7.03 1.68
CA VAL A 35 16.53 -7.00 1.06
C VAL A 35 16.41 -8.03 -0.06
N HIS A 36 15.45 -8.95 0.09
CA HIS A 36 15.00 -9.91 -0.92
C HIS A 36 13.63 -9.46 -1.46
N ALA A 37 13.62 -8.96 -2.68
CA ALA A 37 12.45 -8.38 -3.34
C ALA A 37 11.81 -9.38 -4.31
N VAL A 38 10.49 -9.56 -4.26
CA VAL A 38 9.77 -10.48 -5.15
C VAL A 38 8.99 -9.70 -6.22
N TYR A 39 9.13 -10.16 -7.46
CA TYR A 39 8.34 -9.68 -8.60
C TYR A 39 7.71 -10.86 -9.35
N ARG A 40 6.60 -10.60 -10.06
CA ARG A 40 5.94 -11.62 -10.89
C ARG A 40 6.23 -11.43 -12.37
N THR A 41 5.96 -10.27 -12.90
CA THR A 41 6.01 -9.98 -14.35
C THR A 41 6.95 -8.85 -14.72
N GLN A 42 6.96 -7.76 -13.97
CA GLN A 42 7.81 -6.61 -14.26
C GLN A 42 9.23 -6.86 -13.74
N PRO A 43 10.26 -6.79 -14.60
CA PRO A 43 11.64 -6.97 -14.17
C PRO A 43 12.05 -5.84 -13.21
N PRO A 44 13.01 -6.12 -12.31
CA PRO A 44 13.56 -5.11 -11.41
C PRO A 44 14.29 -3.99 -12.17
N PRO A 45 14.49 -2.83 -11.52
CA PRO A 45 15.39 -1.80 -12.04
C PRO A 45 16.81 -2.34 -12.22
N GLU A 46 17.48 -2.00 -13.33
CA GLU A 46 18.83 -2.53 -13.68
C GLU A 46 19.91 -2.26 -12.61
N LYS A 47 19.76 -1.19 -11.81
CA LYS A 47 20.72 -0.77 -10.77
C LYS A 47 20.20 -0.95 -9.36
N SER A 48 19.41 -1.99 -9.11
CA SER A 48 18.89 -2.25 -7.76
C SER A 48 19.92 -2.97 -6.88
N GLN A 49 20.07 -2.55 -5.62
CA GLN A 49 20.89 -3.23 -4.62
C GLN A 49 20.14 -4.40 -3.94
N ALA A 50 18.84 -4.54 -4.16
CA ALA A 50 18.06 -5.66 -3.62
C ALA A 50 18.35 -6.95 -4.39
N LYS A 51 18.24 -8.09 -3.71
CA LYS A 51 18.26 -9.42 -4.34
C LYS A 51 16.87 -9.73 -4.88
N TRP A 52 16.70 -9.75 -6.20
CA TRP A 52 15.40 -9.93 -6.82
C TRP A 52 15.09 -11.40 -7.15
N TRP A 53 13.84 -11.80 -6.86
CA TRP A 53 13.32 -13.14 -7.06
C TRP A 53 12.07 -13.10 -7.93
N ARG A 54 12.05 -13.87 -9.00
CA ARG A 54 10.82 -14.04 -9.79
C ARG A 54 9.99 -15.18 -9.20
N ALA A 55 8.75 -14.88 -8.75
CA ALA A 55 7.83 -15.90 -8.26
C ALA A 55 6.37 -15.47 -8.43
N ASP A 56 5.51 -16.44 -8.77
CA ASP A 56 4.07 -16.31 -8.59
C ASP A 56 3.72 -16.81 -7.17
N LEU A 57 3.24 -15.91 -6.32
CA LEU A 57 2.92 -16.24 -4.93
C LEU A 57 1.63 -17.07 -4.79
N SER A 58 0.82 -17.19 -5.84
CA SER A 58 -0.30 -18.12 -5.87
C SER A 58 0.13 -19.58 -6.03
N ASP A 59 1.38 -19.82 -6.48
CA ASP A 59 1.99 -21.14 -6.55
C ASP A 59 2.73 -21.47 -5.23
N ALA A 60 2.21 -22.42 -4.46
CA ALA A 60 2.77 -22.86 -3.20
C ALA A 60 4.20 -23.45 -3.35
N ALA A 61 4.52 -24.08 -4.49
CA ALA A 61 5.85 -24.63 -4.73
C ALA A 61 6.87 -23.52 -4.97
N ALA A 62 6.49 -22.46 -5.70
CA ALA A 62 7.33 -21.29 -5.88
C ALA A 62 7.60 -20.58 -4.54
N VAL A 63 6.57 -20.40 -3.68
CA VAL A 63 6.73 -19.83 -2.34
C VAL A 63 7.64 -20.71 -1.47
N ARG A 64 7.47 -22.01 -1.49
CA ARG A 64 8.35 -22.94 -0.75
C ARG A 64 9.81 -22.83 -1.18
N THR A 65 10.06 -22.67 -2.47
CA THR A 65 11.41 -22.46 -3.02
C THR A 65 12.01 -21.13 -2.53
N LEU A 66 11.24 -20.04 -2.54
CA LEU A 66 11.67 -18.77 -1.96
C LEU A 66 12.09 -18.90 -0.50
N PHE A 67 11.23 -19.49 0.35
CA PHE A 67 11.49 -19.62 1.77
C PHE A 67 12.72 -20.50 2.08
N ARG A 68 12.92 -21.59 1.32
CA ARG A 68 14.10 -22.45 1.49
C ARG A 68 15.40 -21.72 1.16
N ASN A 69 15.38 -20.89 0.11
CA ASN A 69 16.57 -20.18 -0.34
C ASN A 69 16.89 -18.95 0.51
N ILE A 70 15.86 -18.24 0.99
CA ILE A 70 16.02 -16.96 1.68
C ILE A 70 16.07 -17.19 3.20
N ARG A 71 15.12 -17.97 3.75
CA ARG A 71 14.86 -18.10 5.19
C ARG A 71 14.71 -16.71 5.82
N PRO A 72 13.64 -15.96 5.46
CA PRO A 72 13.48 -14.58 5.87
C PRO A 72 13.24 -14.46 7.37
N ASP A 73 13.91 -13.49 8.00
CA ASP A 73 13.65 -13.12 9.40
C ASP A 73 12.39 -12.25 9.48
N VAL A 74 12.24 -11.31 8.53
CA VAL A 74 11.09 -10.40 8.45
C VAL A 74 10.45 -10.47 7.07
N ILE A 75 9.12 -10.50 7.04
CA ILE A 75 8.33 -10.59 5.81
C ILE A 75 7.39 -9.39 5.75
N PHE A 76 7.50 -8.58 4.70
CA PHE A 76 6.54 -7.55 4.34
C PHE A 76 5.72 -8.02 3.14
N HIS A 77 4.45 -8.34 3.36
CA HIS A 77 3.57 -8.81 2.29
C HIS A 77 2.70 -7.68 1.75
N LEU A 78 3.16 -7.05 0.64
CA LEU A 78 2.47 -5.96 -0.05
C LEU A 78 1.94 -6.36 -1.43
N ALA A 79 2.28 -7.54 -1.93
CA ALA A 79 1.77 -8.02 -3.22
C ALA A 79 0.24 -8.08 -3.20
N SER A 80 -0.41 -7.41 -4.16
CA SER A 80 -1.87 -7.33 -4.22
C SER A 80 -2.33 -6.90 -5.61
N HIS A 81 -3.47 -7.47 -6.06
CA HIS A 81 -4.24 -6.96 -7.18
C HIS A 81 -5.19 -5.86 -6.67
N VAL A 82 -4.80 -4.58 -6.83
CA VAL A 82 -5.51 -3.43 -6.23
C VAL A 82 -6.52 -2.85 -7.21
N LYS A 83 -7.67 -3.50 -7.37
CA LYS A 83 -8.81 -3.01 -8.15
C LYS A 83 -10.04 -2.94 -7.25
N GLY A 84 -10.46 -1.71 -6.91
CA GLY A 84 -11.62 -1.46 -6.05
C GLY A 84 -12.97 -1.51 -6.77
N ALA A 85 -13.00 -1.76 -8.10
CA ALA A 85 -14.24 -1.89 -8.85
C ALA A 85 -14.95 -3.22 -8.53
N PRO A 86 -16.31 -3.22 -8.43
CA PRO A 86 -17.08 -4.42 -8.09
C PRO A 86 -17.32 -5.36 -9.29
N ASN A 87 -16.43 -5.33 -10.28
CA ASN A 87 -16.59 -6.08 -11.52
C ASN A 87 -16.28 -7.57 -11.32
N LEU A 88 -17.12 -8.45 -11.90
CA LEU A 88 -16.98 -9.90 -11.81
C LEU A 88 -15.61 -10.40 -12.33
N GLU A 89 -15.07 -9.75 -13.35
CA GLU A 89 -13.74 -10.07 -13.93
C GLU A 89 -12.59 -9.98 -12.93
N HIS A 90 -12.77 -9.23 -11.84
CA HIS A 90 -11.75 -9.07 -10.79
C HIS A 90 -11.81 -10.14 -9.70
N VAL A 91 -12.84 -10.99 -9.65
CA VAL A 91 -13.04 -11.99 -8.58
C VAL A 91 -11.88 -12.98 -8.53
N LEU A 92 -11.65 -13.74 -9.60
CA LEU A 92 -10.60 -14.76 -9.64
C LEU A 92 -9.19 -14.18 -9.59
N PRO A 93 -8.82 -13.11 -10.34
CA PRO A 93 -7.52 -12.50 -10.21
C PRO A 93 -7.23 -12.00 -8.79
N THR A 94 -8.24 -11.44 -8.12
CA THR A 94 -8.10 -10.96 -6.74
C THR A 94 -7.99 -12.12 -5.74
N PHE A 95 -8.79 -13.17 -5.92
CA PHE A 95 -8.68 -14.40 -5.10
C PHE A 95 -7.26 -14.97 -5.17
N CYS A 96 -6.73 -15.19 -6.36
CA CYS A 96 -5.40 -15.79 -6.54
C CYS A 96 -4.29 -14.87 -6.03
N SER A 97 -4.32 -13.59 -6.44
CA SER A 97 -3.23 -12.66 -6.14
C SER A 97 -3.22 -12.13 -4.70
N ASN A 98 -4.38 -12.07 -4.02
CA ASN A 98 -4.48 -11.48 -2.69
C ASN A 98 -4.70 -12.54 -1.61
N LEU A 99 -5.71 -13.42 -1.76
CA LEU A 99 -6.03 -14.39 -0.71
C LEU A 99 -5.13 -15.63 -0.79
N GLN A 100 -5.07 -16.30 -1.94
CA GLN A 100 -4.29 -17.53 -2.10
C GLN A 100 -2.79 -17.27 -1.86
N SER A 101 -2.24 -16.19 -2.38
CA SER A 101 -0.85 -15.78 -2.12
C SER A 101 -0.58 -15.56 -0.64
N THR A 102 -1.51 -14.90 0.07
CA THR A 102 -1.40 -14.67 1.52
C THR A 102 -1.41 -15.99 2.28
N ILE A 103 -2.33 -16.91 1.96
CA ILE A 103 -2.40 -18.23 2.62
C ILE A 103 -1.12 -19.01 2.40
N ASN A 104 -0.57 -19.04 1.19
CA ASN A 104 0.70 -19.71 0.89
C ASN A 104 1.84 -19.15 1.74
N LEU A 105 1.95 -17.82 1.86
CA LEU A 105 2.99 -17.17 2.66
C LEU A 105 2.80 -17.44 4.17
N LEU A 106 1.58 -17.34 4.70
CA LEU A 106 1.27 -17.63 6.09
C LEU A 106 1.63 -19.08 6.45
N THR A 107 1.28 -20.02 5.55
CA THR A 107 1.59 -21.46 5.74
C THR A 107 3.09 -21.69 5.81
N LEU A 108 3.86 -21.17 4.84
CA LEU A 108 5.29 -21.36 4.81
C LEU A 108 6.00 -20.62 5.96
N ALA A 109 5.53 -19.44 6.35
CA ALA A 109 6.04 -18.72 7.50
C ALA A 109 5.79 -19.49 8.81
N ALA A 110 4.67 -20.19 8.94
CA ALA A 110 4.38 -21.03 10.10
C ALA A 110 5.20 -22.33 10.10
N GLU A 111 5.47 -22.94 8.93
CA GLU A 111 6.26 -24.16 8.81
C GLU A 111 7.77 -23.92 9.06
N ILE A 112 8.31 -22.84 8.52
CA ILE A 112 9.77 -22.59 8.49
C ILE A 112 10.21 -21.65 9.62
N GLY A 113 9.29 -20.78 10.05
CA GLY A 113 9.53 -19.76 11.05
C GLY A 113 9.95 -18.41 10.43
N CYS A 114 9.59 -17.33 11.10
CA CYS A 114 10.12 -15.98 10.91
C CYS A 114 9.98 -15.22 12.23
N ARG A 115 10.74 -14.14 12.41
CA ARG A 115 10.62 -13.29 13.60
C ARG A 115 9.38 -12.40 13.52
N ARG A 116 9.01 -11.96 12.31
CA ARG A 116 7.86 -11.07 12.08
C ARG A 116 7.34 -11.18 10.66
N MET A 117 6.02 -11.24 10.52
CA MET A 117 5.33 -11.01 9.25
C MET A 117 4.39 -9.80 9.36
N VAL A 118 4.55 -8.83 8.48
CA VAL A 118 3.65 -7.68 8.36
C VAL A 118 2.79 -7.89 7.11
N LEU A 119 1.50 -8.14 7.32
CA LEU A 119 0.50 -8.32 6.28
C LEU A 119 -0.18 -6.99 5.98
N THR A 120 -0.27 -6.60 4.73
CA THR A 120 -1.02 -5.42 4.31
C THR A 120 -2.52 -5.69 4.30
N GLY A 121 -3.24 -5.14 5.27
CA GLY A 121 -4.68 -5.00 5.30
C GLY A 121 -5.15 -3.72 4.59
N SER A 122 -6.44 -3.39 4.67
CA SER A 122 -7.03 -2.26 3.96
C SER A 122 -8.17 -1.61 4.75
N LEU A 123 -8.30 -0.29 4.63
CA LEU A 123 -9.48 0.45 5.09
C LEU A 123 -10.80 -0.05 4.47
N ALA A 124 -10.72 -0.73 3.31
CA ALA A 124 -11.88 -1.27 2.61
C ALA A 124 -12.44 -2.57 3.24
N GLU A 125 -11.76 -3.14 4.24
CA GLU A 125 -12.27 -4.31 4.96
C GLU A 125 -13.54 -3.94 5.73
N PRO A 126 -14.63 -4.73 5.65
CA PRO A 126 -15.87 -4.43 6.37
C PRO A 126 -15.67 -4.48 7.89
N GLU A 127 -16.37 -3.60 8.61
CA GLU A 127 -16.46 -3.62 10.08
C GLU A 127 -17.89 -3.92 10.53
N PRO A 128 -18.08 -4.55 11.70
CA PRO A 128 -19.40 -4.87 12.25
C PRO A 128 -20.05 -3.62 12.86
N GLU A 129 -20.53 -2.73 11.99
CA GLU A 129 -21.41 -1.63 12.40
C GLU A 129 -22.81 -1.92 11.87
N ASN A 130 -23.73 -2.34 12.72
CA ASN A 130 -25.17 -2.40 12.43
C ASN A 130 -25.69 -3.40 11.39
N GLY A 131 -25.28 -4.67 11.38
CA GLY A 131 -25.97 -5.67 10.56
C GLY A 131 -25.06 -6.60 9.78
N GLU A 132 -25.54 -7.08 8.62
CA GLU A 132 -24.80 -8.01 7.79
C GLU A 132 -23.57 -7.36 7.18
N LEU A 133 -22.42 -8.01 7.38
CA LEU A 133 -21.14 -7.57 6.83
C LEU A 133 -21.01 -8.05 5.40
N PHE A 134 -20.97 -7.13 4.43
CA PHE A 134 -20.61 -7.48 3.08
C PHE A 134 -19.51 -6.57 2.53
N PRO A 135 -18.51 -7.15 1.85
CA PRO A 135 -17.43 -6.37 1.24
C PRO A 135 -17.93 -5.67 -0.03
N SER A 136 -17.52 -4.42 -0.22
CA SER A 136 -17.94 -3.57 -1.35
C SER A 136 -17.36 -4.00 -2.71
N ALA A 137 -16.33 -4.86 -2.72
CA ALA A 137 -15.66 -5.31 -3.94
C ALA A 137 -14.89 -6.62 -3.69
N PRO A 138 -14.50 -7.37 -4.74
CA PRO A 138 -13.65 -8.57 -4.62
C PRO A 138 -12.35 -8.28 -3.84
N TYR A 139 -11.77 -7.10 -4.02
CA TYR A 139 -10.60 -6.65 -3.28
C TYR A 139 -10.85 -6.60 -1.77
N ALA A 140 -11.93 -5.97 -1.34
CA ALA A 140 -12.30 -5.86 0.06
C ALA A 140 -12.54 -7.25 0.69
N ALA A 141 -13.23 -8.13 -0.03
CA ALA A 141 -13.47 -9.52 0.38
C ALA A 141 -12.16 -10.29 0.60
N ALA A 142 -11.24 -10.22 -0.35
CA ALA A 142 -9.96 -10.91 -0.26
C ALA A 142 -9.09 -10.36 0.89
N LYS A 143 -9.06 -9.03 1.11
CA LYS A 143 -8.32 -8.41 2.22
C LYS A 143 -8.90 -8.82 3.57
N TRP A 144 -10.22 -8.77 3.71
CA TRP A 144 -10.91 -9.18 4.94
C TRP A 144 -10.66 -10.66 5.28
N ALA A 145 -10.80 -11.55 4.28
CA ALA A 145 -10.48 -12.96 4.45
C ALA A 145 -9.00 -13.18 4.83
N SER A 146 -8.07 -12.48 4.17
CA SER A 146 -6.63 -12.53 4.49
C SER A 146 -6.34 -12.12 5.93
N SER A 147 -6.97 -11.05 6.43
CA SER A 147 -6.88 -10.60 7.81
C SER A 147 -7.45 -11.63 8.80
N GLY A 148 -8.54 -12.31 8.44
CA GLY A 148 -9.11 -13.41 9.20
C GLY A 148 -8.14 -14.60 9.31
N TYR A 149 -7.55 -15.03 8.19
CA TYR A 149 -6.53 -16.07 8.18
C TYR A 149 -5.30 -15.69 9.00
N ALA A 150 -4.80 -14.47 8.88
CA ALA A 150 -3.64 -14.02 9.67
C ALA A 150 -3.90 -14.14 11.18
N ARG A 151 -5.07 -13.69 11.65
CA ARG A 151 -5.47 -13.84 13.06
C ARG A 151 -5.59 -15.30 13.47
N MET A 152 -6.15 -16.16 12.61
CA MET A 152 -6.24 -17.60 12.86
C MET A 152 -4.84 -18.23 12.94
N PHE A 153 -3.90 -17.90 12.03
CA PHE A 153 -2.53 -18.40 12.07
C PHE A 153 -1.80 -17.97 13.36
N HIS A 154 -2.01 -16.73 13.80
CA HIS A 154 -1.46 -16.30 15.09
C HIS A 154 -2.06 -17.09 16.26
N ALA A 155 -3.38 -17.22 16.31
CA ALA A 155 -4.08 -17.87 17.43
C ALA A 155 -3.71 -19.35 17.56
N LEU A 156 -3.71 -20.10 16.45
CA LEU A 156 -3.52 -21.54 16.44
C LEU A 156 -2.05 -21.95 16.35
N TYR A 157 -1.27 -21.27 15.50
CA TYR A 157 0.11 -21.68 15.20
C TYR A 157 1.16 -20.73 15.77
N LYS A 158 0.75 -19.71 16.54
CA LYS A 158 1.62 -18.70 17.16
C LYS A 158 2.51 -17.96 16.16
N LEU A 159 2.08 -17.89 14.89
CA LEU A 159 2.80 -17.09 13.89
C LEU A 159 2.87 -15.62 14.33
N PRO A 160 4.08 -15.01 14.36
CA PRO A 160 4.24 -13.59 14.76
C PRO A 160 3.83 -12.66 13.60
N VAL A 161 2.54 -12.64 13.25
CA VAL A 161 1.97 -11.82 12.19
C VAL A 161 1.23 -10.63 12.75
N VAL A 162 1.44 -9.44 12.16
CA VAL A 162 0.68 -8.22 12.43
C VAL A 162 0.04 -7.71 11.13
N ILE A 163 -1.16 -7.18 11.23
CA ILE A 163 -1.91 -6.64 10.08
C ILE A 163 -1.77 -5.12 10.07
N ALA A 164 -1.12 -4.57 9.04
CA ALA A 164 -1.08 -3.15 8.77
C ALA A 164 -2.35 -2.74 8.00
N ARG A 165 -3.36 -2.18 8.65
CA ARG A 165 -4.54 -1.65 7.96
C ARG A 165 -4.20 -0.30 7.36
N VAL A 166 -3.92 -0.31 6.06
CA VAL A 166 -3.47 0.86 5.32
C VAL A 166 -4.66 1.66 4.82
N PHE A 167 -4.61 2.97 5.05
CA PHE A 167 -5.62 3.93 4.61
C PHE A 167 -5.35 4.41 3.19
N MET A 168 -5.87 5.55 2.75
CA MET A 168 -5.73 5.98 1.35
C MET A 168 -4.35 6.59 1.11
N VAL A 169 -3.44 5.79 0.59
CA VAL A 169 -2.06 6.20 0.34
C VAL A 169 -1.94 7.00 -0.95
N TYR A 170 -1.20 8.09 -0.88
CA TYR A 170 -0.82 8.89 -2.04
C TYR A 170 0.66 9.31 -1.98
N GLY A 171 1.22 9.72 -3.11
CA GLY A 171 2.61 10.16 -3.18
C GLY A 171 3.24 9.98 -4.56
N PRO A 172 4.54 10.26 -4.68
CA PRO A 172 5.32 10.07 -5.89
C PRO A 172 5.35 8.61 -6.34
N ALA A 173 5.58 8.39 -7.63
CA ALA A 173 5.79 7.07 -8.23
C ALA A 173 4.61 6.08 -8.10
N GLN A 174 3.36 6.55 -7.94
CA GLN A 174 2.19 5.71 -8.06
C GLN A 174 2.05 5.23 -9.51
N GLN A 175 2.17 3.92 -9.71
CA GLN A 175 2.22 3.32 -11.04
C GLN A 175 0.86 3.23 -11.73
N ASP A 176 -0.23 3.08 -10.97
CA ASP A 176 -1.59 3.12 -11.52
C ASP A 176 -2.04 4.57 -11.71
N LEU A 177 -1.79 5.12 -12.90
CA LEU A 177 -2.11 6.50 -13.24
C LEU A 177 -3.63 6.76 -13.34
N THR A 178 -4.46 5.73 -13.20
CA THR A 178 -5.92 5.86 -13.12
C THR A 178 -6.43 6.17 -11.71
N LYS A 179 -5.56 6.11 -10.70
CA LYS A 179 -5.88 6.53 -9.33
C LYS A 179 -6.06 8.04 -9.27
N LEU A 180 -6.90 8.51 -8.33
CA LEU A 180 -7.34 9.91 -8.27
C LEU A 180 -6.16 10.91 -8.29
N ILE A 181 -5.19 10.76 -7.37
CA ILE A 181 -4.10 11.73 -7.23
C ILE A 181 -3.22 11.82 -8.49
N PRO A 182 -2.66 10.71 -9.04
CA PRO A 182 -1.89 10.78 -10.27
C PRO A 182 -2.72 11.24 -11.48
N TYR A 183 -3.97 10.77 -11.61
CA TYR A 183 -4.84 11.17 -12.70
C TYR A 183 -5.10 12.68 -12.71
N VAL A 184 -5.55 13.25 -11.60
CA VAL A 184 -5.83 14.67 -11.48
C VAL A 184 -4.56 15.49 -11.68
N THR A 185 -3.46 15.12 -11.03
CA THR A 185 -2.17 15.83 -11.15
C THR A 185 -1.70 15.89 -12.60
N LEU A 186 -1.68 14.75 -13.29
CA LEU A 186 -1.21 14.69 -14.68
C LEU A 186 -2.13 15.43 -15.65
N SER A 187 -3.46 15.33 -15.47
CA SER A 187 -4.42 16.10 -16.28
C SER A 187 -4.16 17.59 -16.12
N LEU A 188 -4.06 18.09 -14.89
CA LEU A 188 -3.83 19.50 -14.62
C LEU A 188 -2.48 19.99 -15.16
N LEU A 189 -1.41 19.23 -15.01
CA LEU A 189 -0.08 19.56 -15.55
C LEU A 189 -0.05 19.61 -17.07
N ARG A 190 -0.96 18.91 -17.75
CA ARG A 190 -1.14 18.95 -19.21
C ARG A 190 -2.11 20.02 -19.68
N GLY A 191 -2.71 20.80 -18.76
CA GLY A 191 -3.75 21.76 -19.08
C GLY A 191 -5.11 21.14 -19.43
N GLU A 192 -5.32 19.87 -19.09
CA GLU A 192 -6.58 19.14 -19.29
C GLU A 192 -7.51 19.36 -18.08
N ILE A 193 -8.83 19.29 -18.31
CA ILE A 193 -9.84 19.37 -17.25
C ILE A 193 -10.15 17.94 -16.75
N PRO A 194 -9.71 17.55 -15.54
CA PRO A 194 -9.99 16.22 -15.02
C PRO A 194 -11.47 16.07 -14.67
N LYS A 195 -12.05 14.92 -15.04
CA LYS A 195 -13.43 14.55 -14.77
C LYS A 195 -13.48 13.59 -13.60
N ILE A 196 -14.22 13.93 -12.56
CA ILE A 196 -14.32 13.13 -11.34
C ILE A 196 -15.77 12.98 -10.88
N THR A 197 -16.00 12.19 -9.85
CA THR A 197 -17.29 11.98 -9.17
C THR A 197 -17.76 13.27 -8.49
N SER A 198 -18.84 13.23 -7.70
CA SER A 198 -19.30 14.40 -6.92
C SER A 198 -18.20 14.99 -6.03
N GLY A 199 -17.30 14.12 -5.55
CA GLY A 199 -16.22 14.48 -4.64
C GLY A 199 -16.62 14.57 -3.16
N GLU A 200 -17.84 14.22 -2.81
CA GLU A 200 -18.37 14.38 -1.44
C GLU A 200 -17.82 13.34 -0.45
N ARG A 201 -17.31 12.20 -0.95
CA ARG A 201 -16.81 11.13 -0.10
C ARG A 201 -15.63 11.61 0.75
N LEU A 202 -15.74 11.38 2.06
CA LEU A 202 -14.66 11.63 3.04
C LEU A 202 -13.69 10.46 3.08
N VAL A 203 -12.40 10.75 3.09
CA VAL A 203 -11.32 9.77 3.04
C VAL A 203 -10.17 10.21 3.94
N ASP A 204 -9.59 9.29 4.69
CA ASP A 204 -8.35 9.50 5.43
C ASP A 204 -7.15 9.24 4.49
N TRP A 205 -6.48 10.33 4.11
CA TRP A 205 -5.36 10.34 3.16
C TRP A 205 -4.03 10.33 3.90
N ILE A 206 -3.14 9.42 3.53
CA ILE A 206 -1.82 9.32 4.15
C ILE A 206 -0.71 9.31 3.10
N TYR A 207 0.36 10.06 3.37
CA TYR A 207 1.51 10.14 2.48
C TYR A 207 2.36 8.87 2.52
N VAL A 208 2.89 8.46 1.37
CA VAL A 208 3.57 7.16 1.19
C VAL A 208 4.78 6.97 2.12
N SER A 209 5.56 8.01 2.41
CA SER A 209 6.72 7.87 3.31
C SER A 209 6.30 7.55 4.75
N ASP A 210 5.18 8.12 5.22
CA ASP A 210 4.65 7.81 6.54
C ASP A 210 4.17 6.37 6.64
N VAL A 211 3.55 5.86 5.57
CA VAL A 211 3.16 4.44 5.48
C VAL A 211 4.38 3.52 5.53
N VAL A 212 5.45 3.86 4.80
CA VAL A 212 6.72 3.12 4.83
C VAL A 212 7.33 3.10 6.24
N ASP A 213 7.40 4.25 6.91
CA ASP A 213 7.87 4.32 8.30
C ASP A 213 6.97 3.49 9.24
N GLY A 214 5.66 3.46 9.00
CA GLY A 214 4.70 2.61 9.72
C GLY A 214 4.95 1.11 9.52
N PHE A 215 5.21 0.67 8.27
CA PHE A 215 5.58 -0.72 8.00
C PHE A 215 6.87 -1.12 8.74
N ILE A 216 7.89 -0.28 8.72
CA ILE A 216 9.16 -0.53 9.42
C ILE A 216 8.93 -0.60 10.93
N ALA A 217 8.12 0.31 11.49
CA ALA A 217 7.76 0.28 12.91
C ALA A 217 7.04 -1.04 13.28
N LEU A 218 6.10 -1.50 12.47
CA LEU A 218 5.40 -2.79 12.66
C LEU A 218 6.35 -4.00 12.57
N GLY A 219 7.35 -3.93 11.70
CA GLY A 219 8.39 -4.95 11.60
C GLY A 219 9.22 -5.13 12.89
N GLN A 220 9.23 -4.11 13.77
CA GLN A 220 10.07 -4.04 14.96
C GLN A 220 9.28 -4.06 16.29
N ALA A 221 8.04 -3.57 16.28
CA ALA A 221 7.27 -3.34 17.51
C ALA A 221 7.00 -4.65 18.26
N PRO A 222 7.27 -4.71 19.55
CA PRO A 222 6.91 -5.87 20.38
C PRO A 222 5.41 -5.86 20.73
N GLY A 223 4.83 -7.02 21.02
CA GLY A 223 3.49 -7.17 21.58
C GLY A 223 2.34 -6.82 20.63
N VAL A 224 2.57 -6.81 19.30
CA VAL A 224 1.54 -6.52 18.30
C VAL A 224 1.15 -7.73 17.46
N ASP A 225 1.63 -8.92 17.83
CA ASP A 225 1.31 -10.16 17.11
C ASP A 225 -0.19 -10.46 17.18
N GLY A 226 -0.76 -10.83 16.05
CA GLY A 226 -2.21 -11.07 15.88
C GLY A 226 -3.06 -9.81 15.78
N ALA A 227 -2.48 -8.63 16.02
CA ALA A 227 -3.21 -7.37 16.02
C ALA A 227 -3.39 -6.78 14.61
N THR A 228 -4.41 -5.92 14.50
CA THR A 228 -4.56 -4.98 13.39
C THR A 228 -4.17 -3.59 13.87
N ILE A 229 -3.30 -2.92 13.13
CA ILE A 229 -2.79 -1.57 13.45
C ILE A 229 -3.07 -0.65 12.26
N ASP A 230 -3.64 0.51 12.51
CA ASP A 230 -3.99 1.49 11.50
C ASP A 230 -2.79 2.31 11.07
N LEU A 231 -2.59 2.41 9.75
CA LEU A 231 -1.64 3.33 9.16
C LEU A 231 -2.43 4.37 8.33
N GLY A 232 -2.89 5.41 9.01
CA GLY A 232 -3.66 6.53 8.46
C GLY A 232 -3.25 7.86 9.08
N SER A 233 -3.84 8.95 8.59
CA SER A 233 -3.50 10.31 9.03
C SER A 233 -4.31 10.79 10.24
N GLY A 234 -5.46 10.19 10.50
CA GLY A 234 -6.42 10.65 11.52
C GLY A 234 -7.22 11.87 11.08
N MET A 235 -7.27 12.17 9.78
CA MET A 235 -8.02 13.29 9.24
C MET A 235 -8.87 12.87 8.02
N LEU A 236 -10.17 13.13 8.09
CA LEU A 236 -11.05 12.97 6.94
C LEU A 236 -11.04 14.24 6.09
N VAL A 237 -10.69 14.07 4.81
CA VAL A 237 -10.73 15.14 3.81
C VAL A 237 -11.54 14.62 2.61
N SER A 238 -12.47 15.43 2.11
CA SER A 238 -13.28 15.03 0.96
C SER A 238 -12.45 14.93 -0.32
N ILE A 239 -12.89 14.09 -1.25
CA ILE A 239 -12.29 14.01 -2.59
C ILE A 239 -12.30 15.40 -3.26
N ARG A 240 -13.34 16.20 -3.03
CA ARG A 240 -13.45 17.56 -3.56
C ARG A 240 -12.34 18.46 -3.01
N GLU A 241 -12.16 18.47 -1.69
CA GLU A 241 -11.14 19.29 -1.04
C GLU A 241 -9.72 18.93 -1.47
N ILE A 242 -9.39 17.63 -1.53
CA ILE A 242 -8.03 17.22 -1.96
C ILE A 242 -7.77 17.58 -3.42
N VAL A 243 -8.76 17.47 -4.30
CA VAL A 243 -8.64 17.84 -5.71
C VAL A 243 -8.50 19.35 -5.86
N GLN A 244 -9.22 20.15 -5.07
CA GLN A 244 -9.07 21.61 -5.05
C GLN A 244 -7.68 22.03 -4.55
N GLN A 245 -7.14 21.34 -3.52
CA GLN A 245 -5.78 21.59 -3.05
C GLN A 245 -4.74 21.22 -4.13
N LEU A 246 -4.91 20.09 -4.83
CA LEU A 246 -4.04 19.73 -5.97
C LEU A 246 -4.08 20.78 -7.07
N ALA A 247 -5.29 21.24 -7.44
CA ALA A 247 -5.46 22.29 -8.44
C ALA A 247 -4.72 23.56 -8.02
N ALA A 248 -4.85 23.99 -6.77
CA ALA A 248 -4.17 25.17 -6.25
C ALA A 248 -2.63 25.04 -6.21
N VAL A 249 -2.09 23.80 -6.07
CA VAL A 249 -0.63 23.54 -6.13
C VAL A 249 -0.13 23.58 -7.58
N VAL A 250 -0.90 23.07 -8.53
CA VAL A 250 -0.49 23.06 -9.96
C VAL A 250 -0.66 24.45 -10.58
N ASP A 251 -1.85 24.99 -10.50
CA ASP A 251 -2.23 26.34 -10.97
C ASP A 251 -3.52 26.78 -10.27
N ARG A 252 -3.52 27.98 -9.66
CA ARG A 252 -4.70 28.55 -8.98
C ARG A 252 -5.91 28.79 -9.88
N GLY A 253 -5.71 28.85 -11.19
CA GLY A 253 -6.76 28.98 -12.19
C GLY A 253 -7.28 27.66 -12.76
N ALA A 254 -6.71 26.53 -12.36
CA ALA A 254 -7.04 25.21 -12.91
C ALA A 254 -8.49 24.83 -12.65
N LYS A 255 -9.15 24.28 -13.67
CA LYS A 255 -10.56 23.84 -13.60
C LYS A 255 -10.65 22.34 -13.41
N VAL A 256 -11.66 21.91 -12.66
CA VAL A 256 -12.00 20.50 -12.43
C VAL A 256 -13.50 20.31 -12.65
N GLU A 257 -13.89 19.25 -13.35
CA GLU A 257 -15.30 18.92 -13.58
C GLU A 257 -15.76 17.88 -12.56
N PHE A 258 -16.46 18.35 -11.52
CA PHE A 258 -17.06 17.50 -10.49
C PHE A 258 -18.44 16.98 -10.94
N GLY A 259 -18.78 15.73 -10.59
CA GLY A 259 -20.05 15.09 -10.95
C GLY A 259 -20.10 14.57 -12.39
N ALA A 260 -18.99 14.60 -13.12
CA ALA A 260 -18.90 14.05 -14.47
C ALA A 260 -18.89 12.51 -14.50
N LEU A 261 -18.54 11.87 -13.39
CA LEU A 261 -18.55 10.41 -13.20
C LEU A 261 -19.52 10.04 -12.08
N PRO A 262 -20.16 8.85 -12.15
CA PRO A 262 -21.02 8.37 -11.07
C PRO A 262 -20.21 8.09 -9.80
N ASP A 263 -20.82 8.38 -8.64
CA ASP A 263 -20.26 8.02 -7.36
C ASP A 263 -20.25 6.48 -7.18
N ARG A 264 -19.30 6.00 -6.38
CA ARG A 264 -19.21 4.56 -6.05
C ARG A 264 -19.99 4.30 -4.77
N PRO A 265 -21.08 3.55 -4.83
CA PRO A 265 -21.81 3.16 -3.63
C PRO A 265 -20.95 2.18 -2.80
N LEU A 266 -21.26 2.08 -1.51
CA LEU A 266 -20.72 1.07 -0.61
C LEU A 266 -19.23 1.19 -0.26
N GLU A 267 -18.52 2.23 -0.71
CA GLU A 267 -17.16 2.47 -0.24
C GLU A 267 -17.20 3.02 1.20
N PRO A 268 -16.54 2.37 2.19
CA PRO A 268 -16.62 2.80 3.58
C PRO A 268 -15.93 4.15 3.80
N THR A 269 -16.49 4.96 4.69
CA THR A 269 -15.79 6.08 5.31
C THR A 269 -15.23 5.59 6.62
N ARG A 270 -13.93 5.65 6.78
CA ARG A 270 -13.23 5.22 8.00
C ARG A 270 -12.18 6.25 8.37
N LEU A 271 -12.05 6.49 9.67
CA LEU A 271 -11.03 7.34 10.26
C LEU A 271 -10.06 6.48 11.07
N SER A 272 -8.76 6.66 10.87
CA SER A 272 -7.74 6.04 11.71
C SER A 272 -7.57 6.78 13.04
N ASP A 273 -7.01 6.09 14.04
CA ASP A 273 -6.60 6.68 15.31
C ASP A 273 -5.04 6.67 15.44
N PRO A 274 -4.35 7.74 15.03
CA PRO A 274 -2.91 7.83 15.16
C PRO A 274 -2.44 7.88 16.63
N ALA A 275 -3.28 8.27 17.58
CA ALA A 275 -2.91 8.28 18.99
C ALA A 275 -2.85 6.84 19.55
N GLU A 276 -3.84 6.00 19.24
CA GLU A 276 -3.79 4.57 19.56
C GLU A 276 -2.59 3.90 18.87
N THR A 277 -2.38 4.16 17.59
CA THR A 277 -1.25 3.61 16.85
C THR A 277 0.08 4.04 17.48
N PHE A 278 0.23 5.30 17.87
CA PHE A 278 1.43 5.78 18.54
C PHE A 278 1.66 5.08 19.89
N ALA A 279 0.63 4.90 20.67
CA ALA A 279 0.73 4.19 21.96
C ALA A 279 1.21 2.75 21.80
N ARG A 280 0.83 2.07 20.69
CA ARG A 280 1.16 0.67 20.42
C ARG A 280 2.52 0.44 19.78
N ILE A 281 2.92 1.29 18.83
CA ILE A 281 4.12 1.08 18.01
C ILE A 281 5.07 2.28 17.95
N GLY A 282 4.78 3.38 18.66
CA GLY A 282 5.60 4.59 18.69
C GLY A 282 5.64 5.34 17.35
N TRP A 283 4.72 5.03 16.42
CA TRP A 283 4.64 5.67 15.10
C TRP A 283 3.42 6.60 15.01
N LYS A 284 3.61 7.71 14.30
CA LYS A 284 2.54 8.62 13.88
C LYS A 284 2.89 9.26 12.54
N PRO A 285 1.91 9.68 11.73
CA PRO A 285 2.16 10.41 10.49
C PRO A 285 2.86 11.74 10.76
N ARG A 286 3.73 12.18 9.86
CA ARG A 286 4.55 13.39 9.99
C ARG A 286 4.36 14.37 8.86
N VAL A 287 4.00 13.88 7.67
CA VAL A 287 3.86 14.70 6.47
C VAL A 287 2.43 15.26 6.44
N SER A 288 2.31 16.59 6.42
CA SER A 288 1.00 17.22 6.27
C SER A 288 0.43 16.96 4.87
N LEU A 289 -0.91 17.00 4.75
CA LEU A 289 -1.57 16.79 3.45
C LEU A 289 -1.02 17.75 2.39
N ARG A 290 -0.92 19.03 2.71
CA ARG A 290 -0.39 20.05 1.79
C ARG A 290 1.02 19.72 1.30
N GLU A 291 1.92 19.45 2.23
CA GLU A 291 3.31 19.11 1.91
C GLU A 291 3.41 17.86 1.03
N GLY A 292 2.62 16.82 1.36
CA GLY A 292 2.58 15.59 0.56
C GLY A 292 2.07 15.83 -0.85
N LEU A 293 1.05 16.70 -1.03
CA LEU A 293 0.54 17.06 -2.34
C LEU A 293 1.58 17.87 -3.15
N GLU A 294 2.24 18.84 -2.53
CA GLU A 294 3.31 19.63 -3.17
C GLU A 294 4.45 18.70 -3.67
N ARG A 295 4.97 17.82 -2.82
CA ARG A 295 6.00 16.83 -3.19
C ARG A 295 5.54 15.89 -4.31
N THR A 296 4.26 15.52 -4.31
CA THR A 296 3.69 14.64 -5.34
C THR A 296 3.61 15.34 -6.69
N VAL A 297 3.10 16.58 -6.72
CA VAL A 297 3.00 17.41 -7.94
C VAL A 297 4.39 17.65 -8.52
N ASP A 298 5.36 18.04 -7.70
CA ASP A 298 6.73 18.32 -8.14
C ASP A 298 7.39 17.08 -8.77
N TRP A 299 7.15 15.90 -8.20
CA TRP A 299 7.64 14.66 -8.78
C TRP A 299 7.04 14.39 -10.16
N TYR A 300 5.71 14.50 -10.33
CA TYR A 300 5.08 14.28 -11.63
C TYR A 300 5.48 15.34 -12.66
N ARG A 301 5.65 16.59 -12.25
CA ARG A 301 6.16 17.68 -13.12
C ARG A 301 7.55 17.33 -13.65
N ALA A 302 8.48 16.96 -12.78
CA ALA A 302 9.82 16.55 -13.17
C ALA A 302 9.86 15.29 -14.06
N GLN A 303 8.88 14.37 -13.94
CA GLN A 303 8.78 13.22 -14.85
C GLN A 303 8.32 13.64 -16.25
N LEU A 304 7.36 14.56 -16.35
CA LEU A 304 6.91 15.07 -17.64
C LEU A 304 7.99 15.83 -18.37
N GLU A 305 8.77 16.67 -17.68
CA GLU A 305 9.91 17.41 -18.25
C GLU A 305 10.97 16.46 -18.80
N ARG A 306 11.40 15.45 -18.03
CA ARG A 306 12.36 14.44 -18.49
C ARG A 306 11.89 13.66 -19.70
N SER A 307 10.58 13.36 -19.77
CA SER A 307 10.01 12.66 -20.92
C SER A 307 9.98 13.55 -22.18
N ALA A 308 9.75 14.84 -22.03
CA ALA A 308 9.79 15.81 -23.14
C ALA A 308 11.22 15.96 -23.69
N ASP A 309 12.21 16.09 -22.82
CA ASP A 309 13.62 16.23 -23.20
C ASP A 309 14.13 15.02 -23.99
N MET A 310 13.73 13.79 -23.60
CA MET A 310 14.10 12.57 -24.32
C MET A 310 13.49 12.48 -25.72
N HIS A 311 12.31 13.08 -25.96
CA HIS A 311 11.68 13.11 -27.29
C HIS A 311 12.25 14.21 -28.19
N THR A 312 12.89 15.23 -27.62
CA THR A 312 13.53 16.34 -28.37
C THR A 312 14.97 16.02 -28.76
N ALA A 313 15.57 14.98 -28.15
CA ALA A 313 16.96 14.56 -28.40
C ALA A 313 17.10 13.44 -29.46
N ILE A 314 15.99 13.04 -30.12
CA ILE A 314 15.90 12.10 -31.23
C ILE A 314 15.52 12.87 -32.49
#